data_331dc511e22a5a5ef982ef1c639c6360
#
_entry.id   331dc511e22a5a5ef982ef1c639c6360
#
_cell.length_a   1.000
_cell.length_b   1.000
_cell.length_c   1.000
_cell.angle_alpha   90.00
_cell.angle_beta   90.00
_cell.angle_gamma   90.00
#
_symmetry.space_group_name_H-M   'P 1'
#
loop_
_entity.id
_entity.type
_entity.pdbx_description
1 polymer ?
#
loop_
_entity_poly.entity_id
_entity_poly.type
_entity_poly.pdbx_seq_one_letter_code
_entity_poly.pdbx_strand_id
1 'polypeptide(L)'
;MSRIGKKPIPKPSGVTATVEGQTLTVKGPKGTLSMKLLDDLVKYEIGEGEIRVTPLTDAQRNRAAWGMQRTNVQNLVTGVTEGFSKVLEITGVGYRAQAQGRNLKLQLGYSHDVDFVIPEGIEIKTPDQTTVHITGIDKQKVGQVAAEIRRWRKPEPYKGKGIKYRGEYIFRKEGKKK
;
A
#
# COMPACT_ATOMS: atom_id res chain seq x y z
N MET A 1 13.94 -13.00 19.16
CA MET A 1 13.15 -11.85 19.61
C MET A 1 12.99 -10.84 18.47
N SER A 2 11.78 -10.25 18.27
CA SER A 2 11.52 -9.29 17.19
C SER A 2 11.93 -7.88 17.61
N ARG A 3 12.89 -7.26 16.92
CA ARG A 3 13.27 -5.85 17.15
C ARG A 3 12.13 -4.89 16.81
N ILE A 4 11.32 -5.23 15.78
CA ILE A 4 10.17 -4.42 15.34
C ILE A 4 9.04 -4.55 16.35
N GLY A 5 8.72 -5.76 16.81
CA GLY A 5 7.63 -6.00 17.75
C GLY A 5 7.77 -5.24 19.07
N LYS A 6 9.01 -5.07 19.57
CA LYS A 6 9.29 -4.35 20.83
C LYS A 6 9.02 -2.84 20.78
N LYS A 7 9.01 -2.23 19.57
CA LYS A 7 8.82 -0.79 19.46
C LYS A 7 7.34 -0.45 19.69
N PRO A 8 7.00 0.44 20.63
CA PRO A 8 5.63 0.93 20.78
C PRO A 8 5.18 1.64 19.50
N ILE A 9 3.88 1.71 19.30
CA ILE A 9 3.27 2.41 18.17
C ILE A 9 2.76 3.73 18.69
N PRO A 10 3.32 4.88 18.28
CA PRO A 10 2.81 6.18 18.70
C PRO A 10 1.38 6.37 18.19
N LYS A 11 0.50 6.82 19.08
CA LYS A 11 -0.88 7.22 18.76
C LYS A 11 -0.95 8.74 18.81
N PRO A 12 -0.91 9.44 17.65
CA PRO A 12 -0.99 10.90 17.61
C PRO A 12 -2.31 11.42 18.20
N SER A 13 -2.28 12.67 18.68
CA SER A 13 -3.49 13.37 19.11
C SER A 13 -4.48 13.46 17.92
N GLY A 14 -5.74 13.08 18.15
CA GLY A 14 -6.76 13.00 17.11
C GLY A 14 -6.95 11.62 16.48
N VAL A 15 -6.18 10.60 16.92
CA VAL A 15 -6.41 9.21 16.57
C VAL A 15 -7.06 8.48 17.74
N THR A 16 -8.19 7.86 17.49
CA THR A 16 -8.87 6.96 18.44
C THR A 16 -8.73 5.52 17.98
N ALA A 17 -8.40 4.64 18.90
CA ALA A 17 -8.31 3.21 18.65
C ALA A 17 -9.24 2.48 19.63
N THR A 18 -10.17 1.71 19.12
CA THR A 18 -11.14 0.91 19.87
C THR A 18 -11.05 -0.54 19.46
N VAL A 19 -11.19 -1.43 20.46
CA VAL A 19 -11.26 -2.88 20.22
C VAL A 19 -12.66 -3.35 20.56
N GLU A 20 -13.31 -3.95 19.59
CA GLU A 20 -14.62 -4.58 19.74
C GLU A 20 -14.49 -6.06 19.36
N GLY A 21 -14.53 -6.92 20.36
CA GLY A 21 -14.25 -8.34 20.18
C GLY A 21 -12.86 -8.56 19.56
N GLN A 22 -12.82 -9.18 18.39
CA GLN A 22 -11.58 -9.46 17.65
C GLN A 22 -11.27 -8.40 16.58
N THR A 23 -11.88 -7.23 16.62
CA THR A 23 -11.68 -6.18 15.61
C THR A 23 -11.10 -4.93 16.26
N LEU A 24 -9.94 -4.50 15.77
CA LEU A 24 -9.36 -3.20 16.07
C LEU A 24 -9.85 -2.19 15.02
N THR A 25 -10.51 -1.14 15.50
CA THR A 25 -10.93 0.00 14.67
C THR A 25 -10.11 1.22 15.04
N VAL A 26 -9.47 1.82 14.06
CA VAL A 26 -8.67 3.04 14.22
C VAL A 26 -9.31 4.15 13.41
N LYS A 27 -9.70 5.24 14.07
CA LYS A 27 -10.30 6.44 13.48
C LYS A 27 -9.33 7.60 13.58
N GLY A 28 -9.13 8.32 12.49
CA GLY A 28 -8.26 9.49 12.41
C GLY A 28 -8.79 10.55 11.44
N PRO A 29 -8.02 11.61 11.18
CA PRO A 29 -8.44 12.74 10.35
C PRO A 29 -8.77 12.37 8.89
N LYS A 30 -8.14 11.33 8.34
CA LYS A 30 -8.37 10.89 6.95
C LYS A 30 -9.44 9.81 6.79
N GLY A 31 -9.92 9.23 7.89
CA GLY A 31 -10.97 8.21 7.84
C GLY A 31 -10.84 7.17 8.94
N THR A 32 -11.50 6.05 8.72
CA THR A 32 -11.53 4.93 9.65
C THR A 32 -11.07 3.66 8.94
N LEU A 33 -10.20 2.92 9.60
CA LEU A 33 -9.75 1.60 9.16
C LEU A 33 -9.99 0.59 10.27
N SER A 34 -10.26 -0.66 9.88
CA SER A 34 -10.41 -1.77 10.82
C SER A 34 -9.59 -2.97 10.38
N MET A 35 -9.14 -3.77 11.35
CA MET A 35 -8.47 -5.03 11.09
C MET A 35 -8.87 -6.08 12.11
N LYS A 36 -8.85 -7.34 11.69
CA LYS A 36 -9.02 -8.48 12.60
C LYS A 36 -7.73 -8.70 13.41
N LEU A 37 -7.88 -8.81 14.71
CA LEU A 37 -6.80 -9.12 15.64
C LEU A 37 -6.53 -10.62 15.69
N LEU A 38 -5.29 -10.98 15.98
CA LEU A 38 -4.88 -12.35 16.30
C LEU A 38 -4.67 -12.47 17.82
N ASP A 39 -5.76 -12.35 18.58
CA ASP A 39 -5.79 -12.38 20.05
C ASP A 39 -5.40 -13.74 20.63
N ASP A 40 -5.43 -14.80 19.83
CA ASP A 40 -4.89 -16.13 20.15
C ASP A 40 -3.34 -16.19 20.15
N LEU A 41 -2.67 -15.24 19.52
CA LEU A 41 -1.22 -15.22 19.35
C LEU A 41 -0.53 -14.05 20.04
N VAL A 42 -1.20 -12.89 20.07
CA VAL A 42 -0.63 -11.63 20.57
C VAL A 42 -1.64 -10.84 21.41
N LYS A 43 -1.14 -10.15 22.44
CA LYS A 43 -1.91 -9.25 23.27
C LYS A 43 -1.74 -7.82 22.77
N TYR A 44 -2.82 -7.03 22.81
CA TYR A 44 -2.83 -5.62 22.45
C TYR A 44 -3.14 -4.76 23.67
N GLU A 45 -2.32 -3.78 23.93
CA GLU A 45 -2.49 -2.80 25.02
C GLU A 45 -2.60 -1.41 24.40
N ILE A 46 -3.79 -0.80 24.54
CA ILE A 46 -4.08 0.52 24.00
C ILE A 46 -4.00 1.54 25.11
N GLY A 47 -2.93 2.33 25.12
CA GLY A 47 -2.75 3.45 26.02
C GLY A 47 -3.22 4.78 25.43
N GLU A 48 -3.11 5.86 26.23
CA GLU A 48 -3.50 7.20 25.78
C GLU A 48 -2.59 7.73 24.65
N GLY A 49 -1.29 7.46 24.70
CA GLY A 49 -0.30 7.95 23.73
C GLY A 49 0.36 6.89 22.85
N GLU A 50 0.18 5.62 23.16
CA GLU A 50 0.84 4.52 22.46
C GLU A 50 0.02 3.24 22.46
N ILE A 51 0.26 2.40 21.45
CA ILE A 51 -0.27 1.04 21.37
C ILE A 51 0.91 0.07 21.45
N ARG A 52 0.82 -0.91 22.35
CA ARG A 52 1.81 -1.98 22.50
C ARG A 52 1.22 -3.30 22.04
N VAL A 53 2.04 -4.09 21.35
CA VAL A 53 1.71 -5.46 20.95
C VAL A 53 2.74 -6.39 21.58
N THR A 54 2.29 -7.40 22.30
CA THR A 54 3.16 -8.37 22.97
C THR A 54 2.75 -9.80 22.60
N PRO A 55 3.68 -10.75 22.45
CA PRO A 55 3.32 -12.14 22.20
C PRO A 55 2.75 -12.76 23.47
N LEU A 56 1.74 -13.62 23.36
CA LEU A 56 1.15 -14.34 24.50
C LEU A 56 2.11 -15.36 25.09
N THR A 57 2.86 -16.05 24.23
CA THR A 57 3.87 -17.04 24.61
C THR A 57 5.13 -16.86 23.78
N ASP A 58 6.24 -17.48 24.21
CA ASP A 58 7.50 -17.45 23.45
C ASP A 58 7.58 -18.50 22.30
N ALA A 59 6.45 -19.11 21.96
CA ALA A 59 6.37 -20.05 20.85
C ALA A 59 6.72 -19.37 19.51
N GLN A 60 7.29 -20.12 18.58
CA GLN A 60 7.73 -19.60 17.28
C GLN A 60 6.60 -18.90 16.51
N ARG A 61 5.38 -19.47 16.54
CA ARG A 61 4.18 -18.91 15.89
C ARG A 61 3.81 -17.53 16.45
N ASN A 62 3.82 -17.39 17.78
CA ASN A 62 3.52 -16.13 18.45
C ASN A 62 4.58 -15.05 18.14
N ARG A 63 5.87 -15.42 18.13
CA ARG A 63 6.95 -14.51 17.76
C ARG A 63 6.88 -14.06 16.30
N ALA A 64 6.48 -14.94 15.39
CA ALA A 64 6.29 -14.61 13.98
C ALA A 64 5.11 -13.63 13.78
N ALA A 65 3.97 -13.89 14.45
CA ALA A 65 2.79 -13.04 14.41
C ALA A 65 3.03 -11.66 15.04
N TRP A 66 3.84 -11.58 16.10
CA TRP A 66 4.10 -10.36 16.85
C TRP A 66 4.59 -9.18 15.99
N GLY A 67 5.67 -9.38 15.22
CA GLY A 67 6.20 -8.33 14.35
C GLY A 67 5.26 -7.92 13.21
N MET A 68 4.54 -8.90 12.66
CA MET A 68 3.55 -8.67 11.61
C MET A 68 2.38 -7.84 12.15
N GLN A 69 1.77 -8.24 13.26
CA GLN A 69 0.63 -7.54 13.85
C GLN A 69 1.00 -6.12 14.30
N ARG A 70 2.16 -5.96 14.92
CA ARG A 70 2.67 -4.63 15.27
C ARG A 70 2.77 -3.72 14.05
N THR A 71 3.29 -4.23 12.93
CA THR A 71 3.43 -3.46 11.69
C THR A 71 2.07 -3.14 11.07
N ASN A 72 1.13 -4.08 11.10
CA ASN A 72 -0.22 -3.85 10.63
C ASN A 72 -0.94 -2.74 11.40
N VAL A 73 -0.86 -2.77 12.74
CA VAL A 73 -1.42 -1.70 13.59
C VAL A 73 -0.75 -0.35 13.29
N GLN A 74 0.59 -0.32 13.13
CA GLN A 74 1.29 0.89 12.73
C GLN A 74 0.79 1.42 11.37
N ASN A 75 0.56 0.53 10.40
CA ASN A 75 0.04 0.93 9.09
C ASN A 75 -1.38 1.51 9.20
N LEU A 76 -2.25 0.99 10.08
CA LEU A 76 -3.56 1.59 10.31
C LEU A 76 -3.43 3.02 10.87
N VAL A 77 -2.61 3.22 11.89
CA VAL A 77 -2.39 4.54 12.49
C VAL A 77 -1.84 5.52 11.46
N THR A 78 -0.79 5.14 10.73
CA THR A 78 -0.20 5.98 9.67
C THR A 78 -1.20 6.25 8.54
N GLY A 79 -2.00 5.24 8.17
CA GLY A 79 -3.00 5.37 7.11
C GLY A 79 -4.07 6.40 7.42
N VAL A 80 -4.61 6.39 8.63
CA VAL A 80 -5.66 7.34 9.04
C VAL A 80 -5.13 8.75 9.35
N THR A 81 -3.80 8.91 9.54
CA THR A 81 -3.15 10.22 9.79
C THR A 81 -2.60 10.82 8.50
N GLU A 82 -1.60 10.20 7.92
CA GLU A 82 -0.85 10.69 6.76
C GLU A 82 -1.40 10.13 5.45
N GLY A 83 -1.87 8.89 5.48
CA GLY A 83 -2.23 8.12 4.29
C GLY A 83 -1.00 7.52 3.61
N PHE A 84 -1.24 6.80 2.52
CA PHE A 84 -0.20 6.18 1.71
C PHE A 84 -0.31 6.65 0.26
N SER A 85 0.83 6.75 -0.40
CA SER A 85 0.91 7.06 -1.82
C SER A 85 1.89 6.14 -2.54
N LYS A 86 1.57 5.83 -3.80
CA LYS A 86 2.46 5.19 -4.75
C LYS A 86 2.41 5.95 -6.07
N VAL A 87 3.54 6.11 -6.69
CA VAL A 87 3.66 6.79 -7.98
C VAL A 87 4.17 5.79 -9.00
N LEU A 88 3.45 5.68 -10.11
CA LEU A 88 3.85 4.90 -11.26
C LEU A 88 4.28 5.85 -12.39
N GLU A 89 5.31 5.46 -13.12
CA GLU A 89 5.83 6.14 -14.29
C GLU A 89 5.64 5.26 -15.51
N ILE A 90 5.10 5.82 -16.57
CA ILE A 90 4.81 5.14 -17.83
C ILE A 90 5.85 5.57 -18.86
N THR A 91 6.57 4.64 -19.42
CA THR A 91 7.59 4.89 -20.44
C THR A 91 7.22 4.17 -21.72
N GLY A 92 7.13 4.88 -22.82
CA GLY A 92 6.85 4.31 -24.14
C GLY A 92 6.23 5.34 -25.08
N VAL A 93 6.58 5.27 -26.37
CA VAL A 93 6.00 6.16 -27.38
C VAL A 93 4.50 5.85 -27.52
N GLY A 94 3.66 6.88 -27.38
CA GLY A 94 2.20 6.75 -27.46
C GLY A 94 1.54 6.16 -26.23
N TYR A 95 2.29 5.83 -25.14
CA TYR A 95 1.70 5.37 -23.91
C TYR A 95 1.15 6.55 -23.11
N ARG A 96 -0.08 6.43 -22.63
CA ARG A 96 -0.77 7.50 -21.90
C ARG A 96 -1.65 6.91 -20.80
N ALA A 97 -1.84 7.69 -19.74
CA ALA A 97 -2.80 7.43 -18.68
C ALA A 97 -3.67 8.66 -18.46
N GLN A 98 -4.95 8.47 -18.25
CA GLN A 98 -5.90 9.51 -17.94
C GLN A 98 -6.90 9.03 -16.89
N ALA A 99 -6.92 9.70 -15.75
CA ALA A 99 -7.94 9.47 -14.72
C ALA A 99 -9.24 10.20 -15.12
N GLN A 100 -10.35 9.46 -15.15
CA GLN A 100 -11.69 9.95 -15.48
C GLN A 100 -12.68 9.50 -14.41
N GLY A 101 -12.86 10.32 -13.38
CA GLY A 101 -13.75 9.97 -12.26
C GLY A 101 -13.29 8.70 -11.54
N ARG A 102 -14.10 7.63 -11.60
CA ARG A 102 -13.80 6.33 -10.99
C ARG A 102 -13.06 5.36 -11.91
N ASN A 103 -12.68 5.79 -13.08
CA ASN A 103 -11.95 4.96 -14.05
C ASN A 103 -10.60 5.58 -14.38
N LEU A 104 -9.60 4.72 -14.57
CA LEU A 104 -8.31 5.09 -15.13
C LEU A 104 -8.20 4.45 -16.52
N LYS A 105 -8.14 5.30 -17.54
CA LYS A 105 -7.96 4.87 -18.92
C LYS A 105 -6.46 4.82 -19.24
N LEU A 106 -6.00 3.68 -19.77
CA LEU A 106 -4.60 3.45 -20.10
C LEU A 106 -4.45 3.08 -21.56
N GLN A 107 -3.62 3.80 -22.28
CA GLN A 107 -3.19 3.49 -23.64
C GLN A 107 -1.76 2.95 -23.58
N LEU A 108 -1.59 1.66 -23.78
CA LEU A 108 -0.32 0.96 -23.55
C LEU A 108 0.21 0.25 -24.81
N GLY A 109 -0.22 0.71 -26.00
CA GLY A 109 0.18 0.12 -27.27
C GLY A 109 -0.48 -1.23 -27.57
N TYR A 110 -1.65 -1.46 -26.99
CA TYR A 110 -2.58 -2.51 -27.39
C TYR A 110 -3.54 -2.00 -28.46
N SER A 111 -4.24 -2.90 -29.16
CA SER A 111 -5.30 -2.54 -30.12
C SER A 111 -6.53 -1.91 -29.50
N HIS A 112 -6.68 -2.02 -28.17
CA HIS A 112 -7.77 -1.44 -27.38
C HIS A 112 -7.22 -0.70 -26.17
N ASP A 113 -7.97 0.26 -25.70
CA ASP A 113 -7.67 0.94 -24.45
C ASP A 113 -7.98 0.02 -23.25
N VAL A 114 -7.21 0.16 -22.19
CA VAL A 114 -7.44 -0.55 -20.93
C VAL A 114 -8.18 0.37 -19.98
N ASP A 115 -9.39 -0.02 -19.57
CA ASP A 115 -10.17 0.68 -18.56
C ASP A 115 -10.02 -0.03 -17.21
N PHE A 116 -9.40 0.65 -16.25
CA PHE A 116 -9.21 0.17 -14.89
C PHE A 116 -10.19 0.88 -13.95
N VAL A 117 -11.07 0.10 -13.31
CA VAL A 117 -12.02 0.62 -12.33
C VAL A 117 -11.32 0.85 -11.00
N ILE A 118 -11.37 2.08 -10.48
CA ILE A 118 -10.72 2.48 -9.24
C ILE A 118 -11.57 1.97 -8.06
N PRO A 119 -11.02 1.11 -7.17
CA PRO A 119 -11.75 0.60 -6.02
C PRO A 119 -12.02 1.70 -4.98
N GLU A 120 -13.00 1.46 -4.12
CA GLU A 120 -13.37 2.38 -3.05
C GLU A 120 -12.24 2.60 -2.03
N GLY A 121 -12.05 3.86 -1.62
CA GLY A 121 -10.99 4.25 -0.68
C GLY A 121 -9.64 4.53 -1.35
N ILE A 122 -9.59 4.51 -2.68
CA ILE A 122 -8.40 4.88 -3.47
C ILE A 122 -8.72 6.09 -4.35
N GLU A 123 -7.82 7.03 -4.39
CA GLU A 123 -7.83 8.17 -5.30
C GLU A 123 -6.66 8.04 -6.28
N ILE A 124 -6.93 8.21 -7.57
CA ILE A 124 -5.92 8.21 -8.63
C ILE A 124 -5.93 9.57 -9.32
N LYS A 125 -4.76 10.18 -9.40
CA LYS A 125 -4.52 11.42 -10.15
C LYS A 125 -3.46 11.19 -11.23
N THR A 126 -3.68 11.78 -12.38
CA THR A 126 -2.72 11.80 -13.49
C THR A 126 -2.33 13.25 -13.75
N PRO A 127 -1.30 13.78 -13.01
CA PRO A 127 -0.82 15.15 -13.25
C PRO A 127 -0.30 15.30 -14.67
N ASP A 128 0.32 14.24 -15.20
CA ASP A 128 0.80 14.12 -16.56
C ASP A 128 0.27 12.83 -17.19
N GLN A 129 0.27 12.75 -18.51
CA GLN A 129 -0.16 11.55 -19.24
C GLN A 129 0.73 10.32 -18.98
N THR A 130 1.90 10.50 -18.40
CA THR A 130 2.89 9.46 -18.13
C THR A 130 3.10 9.17 -16.64
N THR A 131 2.41 9.89 -15.77
CA THR A 131 2.56 9.75 -14.31
C THR A 131 1.22 9.46 -13.67
N VAL A 132 1.15 8.40 -12.86
CA VAL A 132 -0.05 8.00 -12.14
C VAL A 132 0.24 8.04 -10.64
N HIS A 133 -0.44 8.93 -9.92
CA HIS A 133 -0.40 9.04 -8.47
C HIS A 133 -1.57 8.28 -7.87
N ILE A 134 -1.28 7.32 -7.01
CA ILE A 134 -2.27 6.48 -6.33
C ILE A 134 -2.18 6.81 -4.85
N THR A 135 -3.27 7.26 -4.26
CA THR A 135 -3.34 7.64 -2.84
C THR A 135 -4.50 6.94 -2.14
N GLY A 136 -4.34 6.67 -0.86
CA GLY A 136 -5.38 6.04 -0.05
C GLY A 136 -4.95 5.88 1.40
N ILE A 137 -5.91 5.56 2.25
CA ILE A 137 -5.67 5.32 3.68
C ILE A 137 -5.14 3.91 3.96
N ASP A 138 -5.50 2.93 3.12
CA ASP A 138 -5.11 1.53 3.28
C ASP A 138 -3.87 1.21 2.44
N LYS A 139 -2.75 0.93 3.12
CA LYS A 139 -1.47 0.57 2.47
C LYS A 139 -1.58 -0.64 1.55
N GLN A 140 -2.37 -1.65 1.96
CA GLN A 140 -2.55 -2.88 1.19
C GLN A 140 -3.31 -2.59 -0.11
N LYS A 141 -4.43 -1.85 -0.03
CA LYS A 141 -5.21 -1.47 -1.22
C LYS A 141 -4.40 -0.59 -2.18
N VAL A 142 -3.67 0.42 -1.67
CA VAL A 142 -2.79 1.27 -2.49
C VAL A 142 -1.73 0.43 -3.20
N GLY A 143 -1.10 -0.50 -2.49
CA GLY A 143 -0.11 -1.41 -3.07
C GLY A 143 -0.69 -2.36 -4.10
N GLN A 144 -1.87 -2.92 -3.84
CA GLN A 144 -2.59 -3.82 -4.73
C GLN A 144 -2.95 -3.13 -6.05
N VAL A 145 -3.58 -1.95 -5.97
CA VAL A 145 -3.96 -1.16 -7.15
C VAL A 145 -2.73 -0.79 -7.99
N ALA A 146 -1.65 -0.37 -7.34
CA ALA A 146 -0.41 -0.06 -8.05
C ALA A 146 0.17 -1.29 -8.76
N ALA A 147 0.14 -2.45 -8.13
CA ALA A 147 0.62 -3.70 -8.72
C ALA A 147 -0.27 -4.17 -9.90
N GLU A 148 -1.59 -4.01 -9.79
CA GLU A 148 -2.55 -4.35 -10.84
C GLU A 148 -2.35 -3.46 -12.07
N ILE A 149 -2.24 -2.15 -11.89
CA ILE A 149 -1.97 -1.21 -12.99
C ILE A 149 -0.63 -1.55 -13.66
N ARG A 150 0.44 -1.81 -12.86
CA ARG A 150 1.74 -2.21 -13.40
C ARG A 150 1.70 -3.54 -14.15
N ARG A 151 0.84 -4.46 -13.77
CA ARG A 151 0.69 -5.78 -14.38
C ARG A 151 0.25 -5.71 -15.85
N TRP A 152 -0.52 -4.69 -16.25
CA TRP A 152 -0.97 -4.52 -17.62
C TRP A 152 0.19 -4.39 -18.62
N ARG A 153 1.26 -3.68 -18.26
CA ARG A 153 2.45 -3.58 -19.10
C ARG A 153 3.68 -3.41 -18.22
N LYS A 154 4.28 -4.51 -17.80
CA LYS A 154 5.53 -4.48 -17.02
C LYS A 154 6.66 -3.90 -17.88
N PRO A 155 7.67 -3.22 -17.27
CA PRO A 155 8.80 -2.69 -18.02
C PRO A 155 9.60 -3.81 -18.66
N GLU A 156 9.94 -3.65 -19.93
CA GLU A 156 10.74 -4.61 -20.68
C GLU A 156 12.25 -4.35 -20.50
N PRO A 157 13.10 -5.39 -20.62
CA PRO A 157 14.51 -5.28 -20.25
C PRO A 157 15.42 -4.62 -21.30
N TYR A 158 14.92 -4.23 -22.47
CA TYR A 158 15.77 -3.66 -23.53
C TYR A 158 15.71 -2.14 -23.57
N LYS A 159 14.54 -1.56 -23.80
CA LYS A 159 14.31 -0.11 -23.83
C LYS A 159 13.65 0.42 -22.57
N GLY A 160 13.19 -0.46 -21.67
CA GLY A 160 12.51 -0.11 -20.43
C GLY A 160 11.09 0.42 -20.65
N LYS A 161 10.44 0.07 -21.80
CA LYS A 161 9.04 0.44 -22.06
C LYS A 161 8.12 -0.31 -21.12
N GLY A 162 7.15 0.38 -20.55
CA GLY A 162 6.16 -0.17 -19.64
C GLY A 162 5.89 0.74 -18.47
N ILE A 163 5.20 0.20 -17.47
CA ILE A 163 4.81 0.88 -16.23
C ILE A 163 5.75 0.42 -15.12
N LYS A 164 6.46 1.34 -14.50
CA LYS A 164 7.36 1.09 -13.37
C LYS A 164 6.97 1.92 -12.16
N TYR A 165 7.41 1.53 -10.97
CA TYR A 165 7.34 2.40 -9.80
C TYR A 165 8.35 3.55 -9.93
N ARG A 166 8.04 4.70 -9.37
CA ARG A 166 9.00 5.80 -9.30
C ARG A 166 10.24 5.37 -8.53
N GLY A 167 11.43 5.57 -9.14
CA GLY A 167 12.70 5.13 -8.57
C GLY A 167 13.02 3.64 -8.73
N GLU A 168 12.16 2.85 -9.40
CA GLU A 168 12.46 1.46 -9.71
C GLU A 168 13.59 1.37 -10.75
N TYR A 169 14.68 0.70 -10.38
CA TYR A 169 15.76 0.40 -11.30
C TYR A 169 15.38 -0.80 -12.17
N ILE A 170 15.41 -0.60 -13.50
CA ILE A 170 15.15 -1.67 -14.47
C ILE A 170 16.48 -2.12 -15.04
N PHE A 171 16.84 -3.37 -14.77
CA PHE A 171 18.01 -3.99 -15.37
C PHE A 171 17.82 -4.08 -16.90
N ARG A 172 18.72 -3.44 -17.67
CA ARG A 172 18.68 -3.45 -19.13
C ARG A 172 19.66 -4.46 -19.67
N LYS A 173 19.19 -5.27 -20.61
CA LYS A 173 20.01 -6.21 -21.37
C LYS A 173 20.45 -5.55 -22.68
N GLU A 174 21.65 -5.88 -23.13
CA GLU A 174 22.09 -5.51 -24.48
C GLU A 174 21.32 -6.37 -25.52
N GLY A 175 20.88 -5.71 -26.60
CA GLY A 175 20.33 -6.43 -27.75
C GLY A 175 21.43 -7.23 -28.48
N LYS A 176 21.04 -8.14 -29.38
CA LYS A 176 22.00 -8.82 -30.26
C LYS A 176 22.77 -7.76 -31.06
N LYS A 177 24.10 -7.78 -30.95
CA LYS A 177 24.97 -7.09 -31.91
C LYS A 177 24.77 -7.78 -33.29
N LYS A 178 24.48 -7.01 -34.32
CA LYS A 178 24.54 -7.48 -35.69
C LYS A 178 25.97 -7.78 -36.08
#